data_e6148eb385a741d6b1288acd14109d69
#
_entry.id   e6148eb385a741d6b1288acd14109d69
#
_cell.length_a   1.000
_cell.length_b   1.000
_cell.length_c   1.000
_cell.angle_alpha   90.00
_cell.angle_beta   90.00
_cell.angle_gamma   90.00
#
_symmetry.space_group_name_H-M   'P 1'
#
loop_
_entity.id
_entity.type
_entity.pdbx_description
1 polymer ?
#
loop_
_entity_poly.entity_id
_entity_poly.type
_entity_poly.pdbx_seq_one_letter_code
_entity_poly.pdbx_strand_id
1 'polypeptide(L)'
;MIIPGLRTPPADTEKAVTDDYVKAVNLNYHIKAAAQVAQQSLYEMCKGFKEMRDSKLYKELGYNTFEDYCEKETGIKRRQVYRYIEVIEKLPSDFVSPGTQIGVKKLYLLSSLSEEERTEITEKTDLENSSVRELEQQIRQIRAEKDKAVADKSAAEAEASAAAQQAKSLEKAKNALSQQIAALEAEIKELENR
;
A
#
# COMPACT_ATOMS: atom_id res chain seq x y z
N MET A 1 -13.14 26.25 -30.76
CA MET A 1 -12.30 25.09 -30.54
C MET A 1 -12.12 24.96 -29.03
N ILE A 2 -12.81 23.99 -28.40
CA ILE A 2 -12.77 23.82 -26.92
C ILE A 2 -11.56 22.94 -26.60
N ILE A 3 -10.62 23.47 -25.83
CA ILE A 3 -9.44 22.72 -25.39
C ILE A 3 -9.88 21.87 -24.19
N PRO A 4 -9.80 20.52 -24.25
CA PRO A 4 -10.18 19.65 -23.12
C PRO A 4 -9.25 19.91 -21.92
N GLY A 5 -9.84 20.13 -20.73
CA GLY A 5 -9.10 20.33 -19.48
C GLY A 5 -8.92 21.77 -19.03
N LEU A 6 -9.46 22.75 -19.72
CA LEU A 6 -9.53 24.11 -19.22
C LEU A 6 -10.68 24.20 -18.21
N ARG A 7 -10.37 24.45 -16.93
CA ARG A 7 -11.40 24.87 -15.99
C ARG A 7 -11.97 26.19 -16.48
N THR A 8 -13.24 26.20 -16.89
CA THR A 8 -13.95 27.44 -17.15
C THR A 8 -13.94 28.29 -15.89
N PRO A 9 -13.65 29.59 -16.00
CA PRO A 9 -13.80 30.50 -14.86
C PRO A 9 -15.26 30.44 -14.37
N PRO A 10 -15.52 30.63 -13.06
CA PRO A 10 -16.86 30.65 -12.52
C PRO A 10 -17.72 31.68 -13.29
N ALA A 11 -18.97 31.31 -13.60
CA ALA A 11 -19.88 31.98 -14.53
C ALA A 11 -20.30 33.43 -14.16
N ASP A 12 -19.83 33.97 -13.05
CA ASP A 12 -20.30 35.25 -12.51
C ASP A 12 -19.36 36.44 -12.70
N THR A 13 -18.36 36.33 -13.55
CA THR A 13 -17.58 37.48 -13.97
C THR A 13 -17.24 37.37 -15.45
N GLU A 14 -17.90 38.18 -16.31
CA GLU A 14 -17.32 38.65 -17.57
C GLU A 14 -16.05 39.46 -17.28
N LYS A 15 -15.01 38.82 -16.73
CA LYS A 15 -13.69 39.39 -16.73
C LYS A 15 -13.18 39.35 -18.15
N ALA A 16 -13.07 40.53 -18.76
CA ALA A 16 -12.32 40.67 -20.02
C ALA A 16 -11.03 39.85 -19.88
N VAL A 17 -10.73 39.02 -20.88
CA VAL A 17 -9.52 38.20 -20.95
C VAL A 17 -8.35 39.16 -20.88
N THR A 18 -7.74 39.30 -19.71
CA THR A 18 -6.61 40.19 -19.49
C THR A 18 -5.33 39.52 -20.00
N ASP A 19 -4.35 40.32 -20.38
CA ASP A 19 -3.02 39.81 -20.78
C ASP A 19 -2.41 38.92 -19.69
N ASP A 20 -2.65 39.23 -18.43
CA ASP A 20 -2.21 38.43 -17.29
C ASP A 20 -2.91 37.05 -17.25
N TYR A 21 -4.19 36.96 -17.62
CA TYR A 21 -4.88 35.68 -17.71
C TYR A 21 -4.28 34.80 -18.84
N VAL A 22 -4.05 35.39 -20.02
CA VAL A 22 -3.41 34.67 -21.15
C VAL A 22 -2.02 34.19 -20.75
N LYS A 23 -1.23 35.03 -20.09
CA LYS A 23 0.09 34.69 -19.59
C LYS A 23 0.05 33.56 -18.56
N ALA A 24 -0.91 33.60 -17.63
CA ALA A 24 -1.11 32.57 -16.63
C ALA A 24 -1.49 31.20 -17.26
N VAL A 25 -2.39 31.21 -18.24
CA VAL A 25 -2.78 29.98 -18.98
C VAL A 25 -1.58 29.39 -19.72
N ASN A 26 -0.82 30.21 -20.45
CA ASN A 26 0.36 29.76 -21.18
C ASN A 26 1.43 29.20 -20.23
N LEU A 27 1.69 29.89 -19.13
CA LEU A 27 2.67 29.45 -18.13
C LEU A 27 2.24 28.13 -17.47
N ASN A 28 0.94 27.97 -17.14
CA ASN A 28 0.39 26.74 -16.60
C ASN A 28 0.54 25.56 -17.60
N TYR A 29 0.30 25.80 -18.89
CA TYR A 29 0.52 24.80 -19.94
C TYR A 29 2.01 24.37 -20.00
N HIS A 30 2.93 25.34 -20.04
CA HIS A 30 4.38 25.05 -20.04
C HIS A 30 4.83 24.30 -18.80
N ILE A 31 4.35 24.67 -17.60
CA ILE A 31 4.65 23.97 -16.35
C ILE A 31 4.17 22.53 -16.42
N LYS A 32 2.95 22.27 -16.88
CA LYS A 32 2.41 20.91 -17.00
C LYS A 32 3.21 20.07 -18.01
N ALA A 33 3.53 20.61 -19.16
CA ALA A 33 4.35 19.92 -20.16
C ALA A 33 5.74 19.60 -19.63
N ALA A 34 6.40 20.55 -18.96
CA ALA A 34 7.71 20.34 -18.33
C ALA A 34 7.65 19.28 -17.21
N ALA A 35 6.57 19.25 -16.42
CA ALA A 35 6.37 18.24 -15.38
C ALA A 35 6.24 16.82 -15.97
N GLN A 36 5.52 16.67 -17.10
CA GLN A 36 5.42 15.39 -17.78
C GLN A 36 6.78 14.90 -18.31
N VAL A 37 7.56 15.79 -18.93
CA VAL A 37 8.92 15.46 -19.40
C VAL A 37 9.83 15.06 -18.23
N ALA A 38 9.76 15.78 -17.11
CA ALA A 38 10.53 15.46 -15.92
C ALA A 38 10.17 14.08 -15.34
N GLN A 39 8.90 13.71 -15.34
CA GLN A 39 8.44 12.39 -14.88
C GLN A 39 8.91 11.27 -15.80
N GLN A 40 8.82 11.49 -17.14
CA GLN A 40 9.35 10.55 -18.11
C GLN A 40 10.85 10.32 -17.91
N SER A 41 11.61 11.41 -17.80
CA SER A 41 13.07 11.34 -17.59
C SER A 41 13.42 10.60 -16.29
N LEU A 42 12.63 10.81 -15.24
CA LEU A 42 12.80 10.12 -13.97
C LEU A 42 12.51 8.62 -14.09
N TYR A 43 11.48 8.24 -14.81
CA TYR A 43 11.18 6.84 -15.08
C TYR A 43 12.31 6.14 -15.83
N GLU A 44 12.80 6.75 -16.91
CA GLU A 44 13.92 6.22 -17.69
C GLU A 44 15.20 6.13 -16.84
N MET A 45 15.45 7.12 -15.98
CA MET A 45 16.57 7.08 -15.04
C MET A 45 16.45 5.90 -14.06
N CYS A 46 15.26 5.64 -13.50
CA CYS A 46 15.02 4.50 -12.61
C CYS A 46 15.29 3.17 -13.32
N LYS A 47 14.82 3.01 -14.57
CA LYS A 47 15.11 1.84 -15.41
C LYS A 47 16.59 1.69 -15.69
N GLY A 48 17.26 2.78 -16.07
CA GLY A 48 18.69 2.79 -16.32
C GLY A 48 19.52 2.37 -15.11
N PHE A 49 19.17 2.86 -13.92
CA PHE A 49 19.82 2.42 -12.67
C PHE A 49 19.63 0.93 -12.42
N LYS A 50 18.41 0.42 -12.63
CA LYS A 50 18.14 -1.01 -12.46
C LYS A 50 18.98 -1.84 -13.43
N GLU A 51 19.00 -1.49 -14.71
CA GLU A 51 19.77 -2.19 -15.73
C GLU A 51 21.28 -2.12 -15.46
N MET A 52 21.79 -0.93 -15.12
CA MET A 52 23.20 -0.69 -14.77
C MET A 52 23.64 -1.56 -13.60
N ARG A 53 22.79 -1.73 -12.58
CA ARG A 53 23.05 -2.57 -11.41
C ARG A 53 23.02 -4.05 -11.76
N ASP A 54 21.91 -4.50 -12.37
CA ASP A 54 21.61 -5.92 -12.59
C ASP A 54 22.58 -6.55 -13.60
N SER A 55 22.91 -5.82 -14.67
CA SER A 55 23.86 -6.23 -15.70
C SER A 55 25.31 -5.89 -15.36
N LYS A 56 25.57 -5.22 -14.23
CA LYS A 56 26.89 -4.80 -13.74
C LYS A 56 27.67 -3.94 -14.75
N LEU A 57 26.99 -3.20 -15.61
CA LEU A 57 27.59 -2.37 -16.68
C LEU A 57 28.47 -1.25 -16.14
N TYR A 58 28.31 -0.84 -14.88
CA TYR A 58 29.21 0.11 -14.22
C TYR A 58 30.67 -0.36 -14.21
N LYS A 59 30.93 -1.69 -14.33
CA LYS A 59 32.31 -2.21 -14.42
C LYS A 59 32.98 -1.89 -15.73
N GLU A 60 32.22 -1.87 -16.83
CA GLU A 60 32.73 -1.46 -18.15
C GLU A 60 33.16 0.02 -18.18
N LEU A 61 32.58 0.83 -17.26
CA LEU A 61 32.97 2.21 -17.05
C LEU A 61 34.14 2.39 -16.05
N GLY A 62 34.72 1.27 -15.56
CA GLY A 62 35.86 1.27 -14.64
C GLY A 62 35.51 1.45 -13.16
N TYR A 63 34.22 1.30 -12.77
CA TYR A 63 33.83 1.38 -11.37
C TYR A 63 33.85 0.01 -10.71
N ASN A 64 34.33 -0.06 -9.47
CA ASN A 64 34.36 -1.30 -8.71
C ASN A 64 32.99 -1.65 -8.12
N THR A 65 32.18 -0.63 -7.75
CA THR A 65 30.87 -0.79 -7.16
C THR A 65 29.82 0.03 -7.89
N PHE A 66 28.58 -0.42 -7.83
CA PHE A 66 27.46 0.32 -8.39
C PHE A 66 27.23 1.64 -7.64
N GLU A 67 27.46 1.63 -6.33
CA GLU A 67 27.37 2.82 -5.49
C GLU A 67 28.36 3.92 -5.89
N ASP A 68 29.62 3.55 -6.14
CA ASP A 68 30.66 4.48 -6.61
C ASP A 68 30.28 5.10 -7.95
N TYR A 69 29.77 4.29 -8.88
CA TYR A 69 29.22 4.78 -10.15
C TYR A 69 28.13 5.81 -9.92
N CYS A 70 27.12 5.47 -9.11
CA CYS A 70 26.01 6.37 -8.87
C CYS A 70 26.46 7.70 -8.28
N GLU A 71 27.31 7.66 -7.25
CA GLU A 71 27.73 8.87 -6.55
C GLU A 71 28.64 9.76 -7.43
N LYS A 72 29.58 9.16 -8.17
CA LYS A 72 30.56 9.91 -8.98
C LYS A 72 29.99 10.41 -10.31
N GLU A 73 29.20 9.61 -11.00
CA GLU A 73 28.66 9.97 -12.31
C GLU A 73 27.37 10.78 -12.23
N THR A 74 26.47 10.42 -11.29
CA THR A 74 25.15 11.03 -11.23
C THR A 74 24.98 12.01 -10.06
N GLY A 75 25.86 11.99 -9.08
CA GLY A 75 25.74 12.77 -7.85
C GLY A 75 24.60 12.30 -6.93
N ILE A 76 23.94 11.18 -7.26
CA ILE A 76 22.79 10.68 -6.50
C ILE A 76 23.27 9.67 -5.47
N LYS A 77 22.95 9.93 -4.21
CA LYS A 77 23.36 9.07 -3.10
C LYS A 77 22.72 7.68 -3.18
N ARG A 78 23.45 6.64 -2.76
CA ARG A 78 23.05 5.25 -2.69
C ARG A 78 21.60 5.06 -2.27
N ARG A 79 21.19 5.63 -1.12
CA ARG A 79 19.83 5.46 -0.59
C ARG A 79 18.74 5.93 -1.57
N GLN A 80 19.00 6.98 -2.31
CA GLN A 80 18.04 7.52 -3.28
C GLN A 80 17.96 6.66 -4.53
N VAL A 81 19.10 6.14 -5.03
CA VAL A 81 19.15 5.24 -6.18
C VAL A 81 18.38 3.95 -5.89
N TYR A 82 18.59 3.33 -4.73
CA TYR A 82 17.87 2.10 -4.37
C TYR A 82 16.36 2.33 -4.22
N ARG A 83 15.91 3.49 -3.76
CA ARG A 83 14.49 3.86 -3.79
C ARG A 83 13.92 3.95 -5.20
N TYR A 84 14.67 4.50 -6.13
CA TYR A 84 14.27 4.57 -7.53
C TYR A 84 14.15 3.18 -8.16
N ILE A 85 15.10 2.31 -7.88
CA ILE A 85 15.05 0.92 -8.34
C ILE A 85 13.86 0.18 -7.72
N GLU A 86 13.64 0.34 -6.43
CA GLU A 86 12.51 -0.29 -5.71
C GLU A 86 11.15 0.07 -6.32
N VAL A 87 10.97 1.32 -6.74
CA VAL A 87 9.75 1.76 -7.44
C VAL A 87 9.52 0.94 -8.71
N ILE A 88 10.57 0.76 -9.53
CA ILE A 88 10.47 -0.01 -10.79
C ILE A 88 10.30 -1.51 -10.56
N GLU A 89 10.84 -2.05 -9.47
CA GLU A 89 10.77 -3.48 -9.18
C GLU A 89 9.44 -3.90 -8.57
N LYS A 90 8.83 -3.05 -7.78
CA LYS A 90 7.66 -3.40 -6.97
C LYS A 90 6.33 -2.87 -7.51
N LEU A 91 6.36 -1.83 -8.35
CA LEU A 91 5.15 -1.28 -8.90
C LEU A 91 4.85 -1.82 -10.29
N PRO A 92 3.58 -2.15 -10.58
CA PRO A 92 3.11 -2.43 -11.93
C PRO A 92 3.42 -1.26 -12.88
N SER A 93 3.61 -1.57 -14.16
CA SER A 93 3.94 -0.58 -15.21
C SER A 93 2.95 0.58 -15.28
N ASP A 94 1.69 0.32 -14.96
CA ASP A 94 0.62 1.32 -15.01
C ASP A 94 0.81 2.47 -14.02
N PHE A 95 1.46 2.21 -12.88
CA PHE A 95 1.79 3.26 -11.91
C PHE A 95 2.97 4.13 -12.31
N VAL A 96 3.87 3.60 -13.09
CA VAL A 96 5.14 4.23 -13.47
C VAL A 96 5.21 4.61 -14.95
N SER A 97 4.09 4.46 -15.67
CA SER A 97 4.02 4.85 -17.08
C SER A 97 4.08 6.37 -17.25
N PRO A 98 4.56 6.84 -18.40
CA PRO A 98 4.73 8.28 -18.67
C PRO A 98 3.48 9.13 -18.58
N GLY A 99 2.28 8.51 -18.61
CA GLY A 99 1.00 9.20 -18.51
C GLY A 99 0.52 9.48 -17.09
N THR A 100 1.11 8.84 -16.08
CA THR A 100 0.69 9.04 -14.69
C THR A 100 1.40 10.24 -14.07
N GLN A 101 0.63 11.15 -13.46
CA GLN A 101 1.17 12.33 -12.77
C GLN A 101 1.47 12.05 -11.27
N ILE A 102 1.84 10.81 -10.95
CA ILE A 102 2.18 10.39 -9.58
C ILE A 102 3.64 10.69 -9.30
N GLY A 103 3.93 11.62 -8.40
CA GLY A 103 5.31 11.98 -8.05
C GLY A 103 6.06 10.84 -7.34
N VAL A 104 7.40 10.79 -7.52
CA VAL A 104 8.29 9.71 -7.01
C VAL A 104 8.12 9.40 -5.52
N LYS A 105 7.87 10.41 -4.69
CA LYS A 105 7.64 10.17 -3.26
C LYS A 105 6.39 9.32 -3.01
N LYS A 106 5.32 9.56 -3.76
CA LYS A 106 4.10 8.75 -3.68
C LYS A 106 4.34 7.34 -4.23
N LEU A 107 5.03 7.22 -5.38
CA LEU A 107 5.41 5.92 -5.93
C LEU A 107 6.24 5.10 -4.95
N TYR A 108 7.19 5.72 -4.26
CA TYR A 108 7.96 5.04 -3.23
C TYR A 108 7.12 4.58 -2.04
N LEU A 109 6.13 5.38 -1.61
CA LEU A 109 5.19 4.95 -0.58
C LEU A 109 4.36 3.74 -1.05
N LEU A 110 3.85 3.79 -2.29
CA LEU A 110 3.10 2.69 -2.88
C LEU A 110 3.93 1.42 -3.07
N SER A 111 5.23 1.53 -3.38
CA SER A 111 6.13 0.39 -3.51
C SER A 111 6.39 -0.34 -2.18
N SER A 112 6.16 0.33 -1.05
CA SER A 112 6.29 -0.26 0.29
C SER A 112 5.05 -1.01 0.77
N LEU A 113 3.98 -1.02 -0.03
CA LEU A 113 2.68 -1.63 0.30
C LEU A 113 2.56 -3.03 -0.32
N SER A 114 1.77 -3.90 0.34
CA SER A 114 1.33 -5.13 -0.29
C SER A 114 0.39 -4.82 -1.47
N GLU A 115 0.13 -5.82 -2.31
CA GLU A 115 -0.77 -5.65 -3.46
C GLU A 115 -2.18 -5.28 -3.02
N GLU A 116 -2.69 -5.92 -1.95
CA GLU A 116 -4.01 -5.65 -1.39
C GLU A 116 -4.09 -4.22 -0.81
N GLU A 117 -3.08 -3.80 -0.03
CA GLU A 117 -3.02 -2.44 0.52
C GLU A 117 -2.98 -1.39 -0.59
N ARG A 118 -2.24 -1.68 -1.66
CA ARG A 118 -2.11 -0.79 -2.80
C ARG A 118 -3.43 -0.64 -3.56
N THR A 119 -4.13 -1.75 -3.81
CA THR A 119 -5.45 -1.75 -4.45
C THR A 119 -6.44 -0.93 -3.63
N GLU A 120 -6.51 -1.19 -2.32
CA GLU A 120 -7.40 -0.47 -1.42
C GLU A 120 -7.14 1.04 -1.39
N ILE A 121 -5.87 1.45 -1.38
CA ILE A 121 -5.49 2.87 -1.44
C ILE A 121 -5.86 3.49 -2.78
N THR A 122 -5.64 2.78 -3.89
CA THR A 122 -5.93 3.27 -5.22
C THR A 122 -7.44 3.50 -5.42
N GLU A 123 -8.27 2.65 -4.83
CA GLU A 123 -9.72 2.78 -4.89
C GLU A 123 -10.24 3.96 -4.03
N LYS A 124 -9.59 4.23 -2.89
CA LYS A 124 -10.03 5.23 -1.92
C LYS A 124 -9.41 6.62 -2.13
N THR A 125 -8.32 6.73 -2.90
CA THR A 125 -7.52 7.94 -2.98
C THR A 125 -7.20 8.32 -4.42
N ASP A 126 -7.49 9.56 -4.79
CA ASP A 126 -7.01 10.14 -6.04
C ASP A 126 -5.49 10.40 -5.92
N LEU A 127 -4.71 9.47 -6.44
CA LEU A 127 -3.26 9.50 -6.33
C LEU A 127 -2.61 10.69 -7.04
N GLU A 128 -3.23 11.19 -8.09
CA GLU A 128 -2.68 12.32 -8.85
C GLU A 128 -2.84 13.64 -8.09
N ASN A 129 -4.02 13.88 -7.55
CA ASN A 129 -4.37 15.15 -6.92
C ASN A 129 -4.11 15.18 -5.39
N SER A 130 -3.99 14.02 -4.74
CA SER A 130 -3.69 13.94 -3.30
C SER A 130 -2.27 14.45 -2.97
N SER A 131 -2.06 14.98 -1.80
CA SER A 131 -0.73 15.30 -1.29
C SER A 131 -0.01 14.05 -0.76
N VAL A 132 1.32 14.09 -0.66
CA VAL A 132 2.11 13.01 -0.01
C VAL A 132 1.64 12.76 1.42
N ARG A 133 1.30 13.83 2.15
CA ARG A 133 0.84 13.75 3.54
C ARG A 133 -0.51 13.05 3.68
N GLU A 134 -1.44 13.34 2.79
CA GLU A 134 -2.74 12.67 2.73
C GLU A 134 -2.57 11.18 2.44
N LEU A 135 -1.73 10.83 1.46
CA LEU A 135 -1.42 9.43 1.15
C LEU A 135 -0.80 8.70 2.35
N GLU A 136 0.18 9.32 3.03
CA GLU A 136 0.76 8.75 4.25
C GLU A 136 -0.27 8.55 5.37
N GLN A 137 -1.24 9.45 5.49
CA GLN A 137 -2.33 9.34 6.46
C GLN A 137 -3.25 8.18 6.12
N GLN A 138 -3.65 8.02 4.87
CA GLN A 138 -4.46 6.90 4.40
C GLN A 138 -3.76 5.56 4.61
N ILE A 139 -2.47 5.47 4.30
CA ILE A 139 -1.66 4.26 4.55
C ILE A 139 -1.67 3.89 6.03
N ARG A 140 -1.47 4.87 6.92
CA ARG A 140 -1.52 4.63 8.37
C ARG A 140 -2.88 4.15 8.84
N GLN A 141 -3.94 4.72 8.30
CA GLN A 141 -5.31 4.33 8.64
C GLN A 141 -5.62 2.90 8.23
N ILE A 142 -5.33 2.53 6.98
CA ILE A 142 -5.54 1.16 6.46
C ILE A 142 -4.74 0.13 7.29
N ARG A 143 -3.49 0.44 7.63
CA ARG A 143 -2.69 -0.44 8.47
C ARG A 143 -3.26 -0.60 9.87
N ALA A 144 -3.71 0.48 10.50
CA ALA A 144 -4.33 0.43 11.82
C ALA A 144 -5.65 -0.37 11.81
N GLU A 145 -6.46 -0.24 10.75
CA GLU A 145 -7.68 -1.02 10.56
C GLU A 145 -7.38 -2.51 10.39
N LYS A 146 -6.36 -2.86 9.60
CA LYS A 146 -5.91 -4.26 9.44
C LYS A 146 -5.35 -4.85 10.73
N ASP A 147 -4.52 -4.12 11.44
CA ASP A 147 -3.95 -4.58 12.72
C ASP A 147 -5.06 -4.84 13.74
N LYS A 148 -6.07 -3.96 13.79
CA LYS A 148 -7.24 -4.15 14.64
C LYS A 148 -8.05 -5.39 14.23
N ALA A 149 -8.31 -5.56 12.93
CA ALA A 149 -9.05 -6.73 12.44
C ALA A 149 -8.32 -8.06 12.74
N VAL A 150 -6.98 -8.07 12.65
CA VAL A 150 -6.16 -9.24 13.02
C VAL A 150 -6.24 -9.51 14.52
N ALA A 151 -6.17 -8.48 15.35
CA ALA A 151 -6.30 -8.60 16.80
C ALA A 151 -7.70 -9.12 17.22
N ASP A 152 -8.76 -8.56 16.62
CA ASP A 152 -10.15 -8.97 16.88
C ASP A 152 -10.37 -10.44 16.47
N LYS A 153 -9.82 -10.85 15.32
CA LYS A 153 -9.88 -12.25 14.85
C LYS A 153 -9.16 -13.19 15.80
N SER A 154 -7.96 -12.84 16.24
CA SER A 154 -7.19 -13.63 17.20
C SER A 154 -7.89 -13.76 18.55
N ALA A 155 -8.54 -12.72 19.03
CA ALA A 155 -9.33 -12.75 20.25
C ALA A 155 -10.53 -13.68 20.12
N ALA A 156 -11.27 -13.59 19.00
CA ALA A 156 -12.40 -14.47 18.72
C ALA A 156 -11.99 -15.96 18.61
N GLU A 157 -10.87 -16.24 17.98
CA GLU A 157 -10.32 -17.61 17.90
C GLU A 157 -9.92 -18.16 19.28
N ALA A 158 -9.35 -17.32 20.14
CA ALA A 158 -9.01 -17.70 21.51
C ALA A 158 -10.25 -17.98 22.36
N GLU A 159 -11.29 -17.14 22.25
CA GLU A 159 -12.57 -17.36 22.93
C GLU A 159 -13.26 -18.66 22.47
N ALA A 160 -13.29 -18.90 21.14
CA ALA A 160 -13.85 -20.12 20.58
C ALA A 160 -13.11 -21.38 21.07
N SER A 161 -11.78 -21.31 21.17
CA SER A 161 -10.95 -22.39 21.71
C SER A 161 -11.23 -22.66 23.19
N ALA A 162 -11.35 -21.61 24.00
CA ALA A 162 -11.69 -21.72 25.41
C ALA A 162 -13.08 -22.30 25.62
N ALA A 163 -14.07 -21.87 24.86
CA ALA A 163 -15.43 -22.42 24.90
C ALA A 163 -15.47 -23.89 24.50
N ALA A 164 -14.71 -24.30 23.49
CA ALA A 164 -14.61 -25.71 23.09
C ALA A 164 -13.95 -26.58 24.17
N GLN A 165 -12.97 -26.07 24.89
CA GLN A 165 -12.36 -26.78 26.03
C GLN A 165 -13.33 -26.92 27.20
N GLN A 166 -14.08 -25.87 27.51
CA GLN A 166 -15.12 -25.92 28.54
C GLN A 166 -16.23 -26.92 28.19
N ALA A 167 -16.69 -26.92 26.93
CA ALA A 167 -17.69 -27.88 26.48
C ALA A 167 -17.22 -29.34 26.65
N LYS A 168 -15.97 -29.64 26.26
CA LYS A 168 -15.38 -30.97 26.47
C LYS A 168 -15.25 -31.37 27.93
N SER A 169 -14.91 -30.43 28.82
CA SER A 169 -14.84 -30.70 30.27
C SER A 169 -16.20 -30.97 30.88
N LEU A 170 -17.24 -30.21 30.47
CA LEU A 170 -18.63 -30.42 30.90
C LEU A 170 -19.18 -31.77 30.41
N GLU A 171 -18.84 -32.17 29.18
CA GLU A 171 -19.29 -33.46 28.65
C GLU A 171 -18.64 -34.63 29.40
N LYS A 172 -17.35 -34.51 29.74
CA LYS A 172 -16.69 -35.50 30.62
C LYS A 172 -17.33 -35.59 31.99
N ALA A 173 -17.66 -34.46 32.62
CA ALA A 173 -18.32 -34.42 33.90
C ALA A 173 -19.74 -35.02 33.85
N LYS A 174 -20.48 -34.71 32.78
CA LYS A 174 -21.82 -35.29 32.53
C LYS A 174 -21.76 -36.81 32.41
N ASN A 175 -20.78 -37.33 31.62
CA ASN A 175 -20.64 -38.78 31.44
C ASN A 175 -20.23 -39.48 32.75
N ALA A 176 -19.32 -38.88 33.53
CA ALA A 176 -18.98 -39.40 34.85
C ALA A 176 -20.17 -39.44 35.81
N LEU A 177 -20.98 -38.38 35.84
CA LEU A 177 -22.20 -38.32 36.65
C LEU A 177 -23.23 -39.36 36.21
N SER A 178 -23.40 -39.56 34.90
CA SER A 178 -24.30 -40.59 34.38
C SER A 178 -23.88 -42.01 34.77
N GLN A 179 -22.57 -42.27 34.81
CA GLN A 179 -22.04 -43.56 35.30
C GLN A 179 -22.26 -43.74 36.79
N GLN A 180 -22.14 -42.71 37.60
CA GLN A 180 -22.44 -42.76 39.04
C GLN A 180 -23.93 -43.03 39.30
N ILE A 181 -24.82 -42.38 38.55
CA ILE A 181 -26.26 -42.59 38.64
C ILE A 181 -26.60 -44.05 38.33
N ALA A 182 -26.08 -44.60 37.24
CA ALA A 182 -26.32 -45.99 36.85
C ALA A 182 -25.79 -46.99 37.90
N ALA A 183 -24.67 -46.71 38.53
CA ALA A 183 -24.12 -47.52 39.62
C ALA A 183 -25.03 -47.51 40.87
N LEU A 184 -25.50 -46.33 41.26
CA LEU A 184 -26.41 -46.17 42.41
C LEU A 184 -27.79 -46.85 42.15
N GLU A 185 -28.33 -46.71 40.94
CA GLU A 185 -29.56 -47.39 40.54
C GLU A 185 -29.40 -48.94 40.61
N ALA A 186 -28.26 -49.48 40.20
CA ALA A 186 -27.98 -50.89 40.33
C ALA A 186 -27.88 -51.34 41.79
N GLU A 187 -27.26 -50.57 42.68
CA GLU A 187 -27.14 -50.82 44.10
C GLU A 187 -28.53 -50.81 44.83
N ILE A 188 -29.36 -49.82 44.49
CA ILE A 188 -30.75 -49.72 44.98
C ILE A 188 -31.53 -51.00 44.60
N LYS A 189 -31.44 -51.42 43.36
CA LYS A 189 -32.12 -52.61 42.86
C LYS A 189 -31.65 -53.88 43.54
N GLU A 190 -30.36 -53.98 43.87
CA GLU A 190 -29.87 -55.12 44.69
C GLU A 190 -30.41 -55.10 46.12
N LEU A 191 -30.53 -53.94 46.74
CA LEU A 191 -31.08 -53.78 48.09
C LEU A 191 -32.60 -54.08 48.15
N GLU A 192 -33.36 -53.72 47.13
CA GLU A 192 -34.83 -54.01 47.05
C GLU A 192 -35.11 -55.49 46.79
N ASN A 193 -34.17 -56.26 46.26
CA ASN A 193 -34.31 -57.71 46.00
C ASN A 193 -33.82 -58.61 47.15
N ARG A 194 -33.39 -57.99 48.30
CA ARG A 194 -32.98 -58.69 49.54
C ARG A 194 -34.13 -58.72 50.58
#